data_b059603da64171e8dc2163a95a8ca39b
#
_entry.id   b059603da64171e8dc2163a95a8ca39b
#
_cell.length_a   1.000
_cell.length_b   1.000
_cell.length_c   1.000
_cell.angle_alpha   90.00
_cell.angle_beta   90.00
_cell.angle_gamma   90.00
#
_symmetry.space_group_name_H-M   'P 1'
#
loop_
_entity.id
_entity.type
_entity.pdbx_description
1 polymer ?
#
loop_
_entity_poly.entity_id
_entity_poly.type
_entity_poly.pdbx_seq_one_letter_code
_entity_poly.pdbx_strand_id
1 'polypeptide(L)'
;MRIAIASGKGGTGKTTLATNLAWTVASNGRTAAYLDCDVEEPNGHLFLKPRIERDEPIHRLIPVVDPALCTHCGLCSKTCRYGAIACVGRQTLVFTELCHACGGCMLVCPVDAIREEPKPIGRLRIGASGPVRFIDGTLDVGEAMSPPAIR
;
A
#
# COMPACT_ATOMS: atom_id res chain seq x y z
N MET A 1 15.13 -18.88 3.44
CA MET A 1 15.09 -18.21 4.76
C MET A 1 14.60 -16.78 4.55
N ARG A 2 13.74 -16.25 5.43
CA ARG A 2 13.31 -14.84 5.44
C ARG A 2 13.84 -14.17 6.70
N ILE A 3 14.38 -12.97 6.58
CA ILE A 3 14.94 -12.18 7.70
C ILE A 3 14.27 -10.82 7.67
N ALA A 4 13.65 -10.40 8.78
CA ALA A 4 13.11 -9.08 8.96
C ALA A 4 14.06 -8.25 9.84
N ILE A 5 14.40 -7.03 9.38
CA ILE A 5 15.23 -6.08 10.12
C ILE A 5 14.33 -4.90 10.49
N ALA A 6 14.00 -4.80 11.77
CA ALA A 6 13.14 -3.78 12.30
C ALA A 6 13.78 -3.06 13.48
N SER A 7 13.36 -1.83 13.76
CA SER A 7 13.74 -1.08 14.97
C SER A 7 12.66 -0.09 15.38
N GLY A 8 12.61 0.25 16.65
CA GLY A 8 11.66 1.22 17.20
C GLY A 8 12.02 2.69 16.96
N LYS A 9 13.15 3.00 16.33
CA LYS A 9 13.60 4.39 16.07
C LYS A 9 14.17 4.55 14.67
N GLY A 10 14.06 5.75 14.09
CA GLY A 10 14.77 6.14 12.88
C GLY A 10 16.30 6.21 13.11
N GLY A 11 17.08 6.15 12.05
CA GLY A 11 18.54 6.33 12.08
C GLY A 11 19.35 5.22 12.75
N THR A 12 18.77 4.08 13.09
CA THR A 12 19.46 2.96 13.76
C THR A 12 20.29 2.06 12.83
N GLY A 13 20.35 2.38 11.54
CA GLY A 13 21.11 1.62 10.55
C GLY A 13 20.39 0.39 9.97
N LYS A 14 19.07 0.30 10.09
CA LYS A 14 18.27 -0.81 9.49
C LYS A 14 18.62 -1.05 8.02
N THR A 15 18.48 -0.01 7.20
CA THR A 15 18.74 -0.08 5.76
C THR A 15 20.19 -0.45 5.46
N THR A 16 21.14 0.14 6.18
CA THR A 16 22.56 -0.19 6.05
C THR A 16 22.82 -1.66 6.34
N LEU A 17 22.26 -2.19 7.44
CA LEU A 17 22.42 -3.61 7.78
C LEU A 17 21.76 -4.52 6.75
N ALA A 18 20.52 -4.20 6.34
CA ALA A 18 19.74 -5.02 5.42
C ALA A 18 20.38 -5.10 4.02
N THR A 19 20.81 -3.96 3.48
CA THR A 19 21.44 -3.91 2.16
C THR A 19 22.81 -4.60 2.14
N ASN A 20 23.63 -4.40 3.16
CA ASN A 20 24.93 -5.08 3.27
C ASN A 20 24.77 -6.59 3.48
N LEU A 21 23.79 -7.04 4.27
CA LEU A 21 23.51 -8.46 4.45
C LEU A 21 23.08 -9.10 3.11
N ALA A 22 22.15 -8.49 2.40
CA ALA A 22 21.68 -8.98 1.11
C ALA A 22 22.82 -9.06 0.10
N TRP A 23 23.66 -8.00 0.04
CA TRP A 23 24.83 -7.96 -0.84
C TRP A 23 25.84 -9.06 -0.51
N THR A 24 26.21 -9.20 0.76
CA THR A 24 27.17 -10.21 1.22
C THR A 24 26.71 -11.62 0.91
N VAL A 25 25.43 -11.93 1.18
CA VAL A 25 24.86 -13.24 0.90
C VAL A 25 24.89 -13.55 -0.59
N ALA A 26 24.50 -12.58 -1.43
CA ALA A 26 24.47 -12.75 -2.88
C ALA A 26 25.89 -12.85 -3.48
N SER A 27 26.85 -12.05 -2.99
CA SER A 27 28.23 -12.08 -3.44
C SER A 27 28.96 -13.39 -3.10
N ASN A 28 28.46 -14.13 -2.11
CA ASN A 28 28.94 -15.48 -1.76
C ASN A 28 28.22 -16.59 -2.55
N GLY A 29 27.64 -16.28 -3.70
CA GLY A 29 27.02 -17.25 -4.62
C GLY A 29 25.66 -17.76 -4.18
N ARG A 30 24.99 -17.14 -3.21
CA ARG A 30 23.62 -17.49 -2.77
C ARG A 30 22.60 -16.53 -3.36
N THR A 31 21.41 -17.00 -3.63
CA THR A 31 20.30 -16.14 -4.06
C THR A 31 19.85 -15.26 -2.90
N ALA A 32 19.80 -13.94 -3.12
CA ALA A 32 19.28 -12.98 -2.16
C ALA A 32 18.31 -11.99 -2.84
N ALA A 33 17.25 -11.64 -2.12
CA ALA A 33 16.35 -10.55 -2.47
C ALA A 33 16.31 -9.56 -1.30
N TYR A 34 16.39 -8.29 -1.62
CA TYR A 34 16.16 -7.18 -0.70
C TYR A 34 14.78 -6.58 -0.98
N LEU A 35 13.95 -6.51 0.06
CA LEU A 35 12.64 -5.88 0.02
C LEU A 35 12.66 -4.66 0.94
N ASP A 36 12.44 -3.47 0.40
CA ASP A 36 12.25 -2.26 1.18
C ASP A 36 10.76 -2.10 1.52
N CYS A 37 10.43 -2.35 2.78
CA CYS A 37 9.07 -2.22 3.29
C CYS A 37 8.83 -0.86 3.98
N ASP A 38 9.78 0.07 3.92
CA ASP A 38 9.59 1.45 4.35
C ASP A 38 8.96 2.25 3.19
N VAL A 39 7.68 1.96 2.93
CA VAL A 39 6.97 2.48 1.75
C VAL A 39 6.68 3.99 1.81
N GLU A 40 6.85 4.61 2.96
CA GLU A 40 6.71 6.07 3.14
C GLU A 40 7.99 6.79 2.70
N GLU A 41 9.17 6.21 2.99
CA GLU A 41 10.46 6.81 2.66
C GLU A 41 11.50 5.72 2.32
N PRO A 42 11.29 4.94 1.23
CA PRO A 42 12.21 3.87 0.86
C PRO A 42 13.56 4.44 0.45
N ASN A 43 14.62 3.98 1.09
CA ASN A 43 15.98 4.48 0.86
C ASN A 43 17.00 3.40 0.49
N GLY A 44 16.60 2.13 0.41
CA GLY A 44 17.45 1.03 0.01
C GLY A 44 18.06 1.19 -1.39
N HIS A 45 17.34 1.86 -2.30
CA HIS A 45 17.79 2.14 -3.66
C HIS A 45 19.04 3.05 -3.70
N LEU A 46 19.25 3.91 -2.70
CA LEU A 46 20.44 4.77 -2.61
C LEU A 46 21.72 3.95 -2.38
N PHE A 47 21.61 2.85 -1.65
CA PHE A 47 22.72 1.94 -1.33
C PHE A 47 22.96 0.95 -2.45
N LEU A 48 21.91 0.28 -2.91
CA LEU A 48 22.01 -0.81 -3.88
C LEU A 48 22.06 -0.33 -5.34
N LYS A 49 21.58 0.88 -5.64
CA LYS A 49 21.53 1.48 -7.00
C LYS A 49 20.99 0.50 -8.04
N PRO A 50 19.77 -0.04 -7.86
CA PRO A 50 19.25 -1.09 -8.70
C PRO A 50 18.94 -0.57 -10.12
N ARG A 51 19.12 -1.44 -11.11
CA ARG A 51 18.50 -1.26 -12.42
C ARG A 51 17.06 -1.72 -12.31
N ILE A 52 16.11 -0.79 -12.43
CA ILE A 52 14.68 -1.09 -12.39
C ILE A 52 14.25 -1.74 -13.70
N GLU A 53 13.55 -2.87 -13.61
CA GLU A 53 13.05 -3.68 -14.71
C GLU A 53 11.53 -3.55 -14.87
N ARG A 54 10.82 -3.37 -13.74
CA ARG A 54 9.36 -3.19 -13.70
C ARG A 54 9.03 -2.08 -12.72
N ASP A 55 8.06 -1.24 -13.09
CA ASP A 55 7.55 -0.15 -12.29
C ASP A 55 6.02 -0.12 -12.48
N GLU A 56 5.29 -0.53 -11.45
CA GLU A 56 3.85 -0.79 -11.51
C GLU A 56 3.10 0.01 -10.46
N PRO A 57 1.89 0.51 -10.78
CA PRO A 57 1.07 1.19 -9.79
C PRO A 57 0.55 0.18 -8.75
N ILE A 58 0.57 0.62 -7.48
CA ILE A 58 -0.11 -0.05 -6.38
C ILE A 58 -1.52 0.54 -6.28
N HIS A 59 -2.53 -0.30 -6.19
CA HIS A 59 -3.91 0.14 -6.09
C HIS A 59 -4.53 -0.24 -4.75
N ARG A 60 -5.45 0.61 -4.31
CA ARG A 60 -6.37 0.32 -3.22
C ARG A 60 -7.80 0.37 -3.76
N LEU A 61 -8.62 -0.60 -3.40
CA LEU A 61 -10.04 -0.60 -3.76
C LEU A 61 -10.79 0.41 -2.90
N ILE A 62 -11.46 1.35 -3.52
CA ILE A 62 -12.28 2.36 -2.84
C ILE A 62 -13.75 2.23 -3.26
N PRO A 63 -14.70 2.50 -2.34
CA PRO A 63 -16.10 2.45 -2.67
C PRO A 63 -16.50 3.63 -3.57
N VAL A 64 -17.31 3.32 -4.58
CA VAL A 64 -18.00 4.30 -5.44
C VAL A 64 -19.49 4.04 -5.32
N VAL A 65 -20.25 5.09 -5.03
CA VAL A 65 -21.71 5.01 -4.84
C VAL A 65 -22.41 5.38 -6.14
N ASP A 66 -23.29 4.49 -6.60
CA ASP A 66 -24.19 4.80 -7.71
C ASP A 66 -25.37 5.63 -7.19
N PRO A 67 -25.49 6.92 -7.59
CA PRO A 67 -26.54 7.79 -7.09
C PRO A 67 -27.94 7.40 -7.59
N ALA A 68 -28.05 6.65 -8.69
CA ALA A 68 -29.33 6.21 -9.24
C ALA A 68 -29.93 5.04 -8.44
N LEU A 69 -29.08 4.22 -7.82
CA LEU A 69 -29.52 3.09 -6.99
C LEU A 69 -29.59 3.45 -5.51
N CYS A 70 -28.83 4.45 -5.06
CA CYS A 70 -28.68 4.79 -3.65
C CYS A 70 -29.97 5.34 -3.04
N THR A 71 -30.54 4.66 -2.05
CA THR A 71 -31.72 5.08 -1.29
C THR A 71 -31.41 6.00 -0.12
N HIS A 72 -30.14 6.33 0.11
CA HIS A 72 -29.66 7.17 1.23
C HIS A 72 -30.04 6.64 2.62
N CYS A 73 -30.18 5.33 2.78
CA CYS A 73 -30.60 4.68 4.04
C CYS A 73 -29.59 4.82 5.19
N GLY A 74 -28.36 5.22 4.90
CA GLY A 74 -27.30 5.50 5.88
C GLY A 74 -26.62 4.26 6.50
N LEU A 75 -26.96 3.03 6.09
CA LEU A 75 -26.33 1.82 6.65
C LEU A 75 -24.82 1.78 6.43
N CYS A 76 -24.35 2.16 5.25
CA CYS A 76 -22.92 2.24 4.95
C CYS A 76 -22.18 3.22 5.87
N SER A 77 -22.76 4.40 6.14
CA SER A 77 -22.23 5.40 7.05
C SER A 77 -22.15 4.88 8.49
N LYS A 78 -23.20 4.21 8.98
CA LYS A 78 -23.23 3.61 10.32
C LYS A 78 -22.22 2.47 10.51
N THR A 79 -21.96 1.72 9.45
CA THR A 79 -21.04 0.58 9.48
C THR A 79 -19.58 1.02 9.40
N CYS A 80 -19.28 2.14 8.75
CA CYS A 80 -17.92 2.59 8.53
C CYS A 80 -17.26 3.07 9.84
N ARG A 81 -16.31 2.29 10.35
CA ARG A 81 -15.54 2.60 11.56
C ARG A 81 -14.56 3.76 11.38
N TYR A 82 -14.24 4.10 10.13
CA TYR A 82 -13.24 5.08 9.77
C TYR A 82 -13.82 6.43 9.36
N GLY A 83 -15.14 6.55 9.34
CA GLY A 83 -15.80 7.77 8.85
C GLY A 83 -15.58 8.07 7.36
N ALA A 84 -15.13 7.07 6.60
CA ALA A 84 -14.79 7.21 5.19
C ALA A 84 -15.99 7.33 4.25
N ILE A 85 -17.20 7.10 4.76
CA ILE A 85 -18.45 7.26 4.01
C ILE A 85 -19.50 7.88 4.93
N ALA A 86 -20.15 8.95 4.47
CA ALA A 86 -21.16 9.67 5.21
C ALA A 86 -22.41 9.89 4.37
N CYS A 87 -23.56 9.65 4.96
CA CYS A 87 -24.87 9.94 4.35
C CYS A 87 -25.44 11.19 5.01
N VAL A 88 -25.54 12.28 4.24
CA VAL A 88 -26.02 13.58 4.72
C VAL A 88 -27.20 14.04 3.84
N GLY A 89 -28.40 14.05 4.40
CA GLY A 89 -29.60 14.33 3.65
C GLY A 89 -29.81 13.35 2.50
N ARG A 90 -29.81 13.85 1.28
CA ARG A 90 -29.95 13.05 0.04
C ARG A 90 -28.62 12.90 -0.71
N GLN A 91 -27.51 12.88 0.00
CA GLN A 91 -26.18 12.69 -0.57
C GLN A 91 -25.40 11.66 0.24
N THR A 92 -24.66 10.81 -0.46
CA THR A 92 -23.72 9.88 0.14
C THR A 92 -22.32 10.26 -0.34
N LEU A 93 -21.50 10.73 0.61
CA LEU A 93 -20.14 11.23 0.36
C LEU A 93 -19.14 10.15 0.72
N VAL A 94 -18.09 10.01 -0.08
CA VAL A 94 -16.98 9.11 0.16
C VAL A 94 -15.70 9.92 0.33
N PHE A 95 -15.04 9.76 1.47
CA PHE A 95 -13.74 10.35 1.78
C PHE A 95 -12.66 9.28 1.55
N THR A 96 -12.12 9.27 0.35
CA THR A 96 -11.22 8.21 -0.10
C THR A 96 -9.96 8.11 0.75
N GLU A 97 -9.48 9.22 1.30
CA GLU A 97 -8.28 9.31 2.15
C GLU A 97 -8.45 8.56 3.47
N LEU A 98 -9.69 8.51 3.98
CA LEU A 98 -10.04 7.80 5.22
C LEU A 98 -10.41 6.33 4.99
N CYS A 99 -10.54 5.90 3.74
CA CYS A 99 -11.01 4.57 3.42
C CYS A 99 -9.92 3.51 3.65
N HIS A 100 -10.23 2.48 4.43
CA HIS A 100 -9.36 1.34 4.71
C HIS A 100 -9.57 0.13 3.77
N ALA A 101 -10.33 0.30 2.68
CA ALA A 101 -10.60 -0.76 1.70
C ALA A 101 -11.09 -2.08 2.33
N CYS A 102 -11.96 -1.99 3.33
CA CYS A 102 -12.44 -3.17 4.06
C CYS A 102 -13.69 -3.82 3.44
N GLY A 103 -14.32 -3.19 2.43
CA GLY A 103 -15.53 -3.69 1.76
C GLY A 103 -16.81 -3.64 2.59
N GLY A 104 -16.77 -3.24 3.86
CA GLY A 104 -17.91 -3.31 4.79
C GLY A 104 -19.13 -2.51 4.34
N CYS A 105 -18.93 -1.36 3.70
CA CYS A 105 -20.02 -0.53 3.17
C CYS A 105 -20.77 -1.20 2.00
N MET A 106 -20.06 -1.95 1.17
CA MET A 106 -20.62 -2.72 0.07
C MET A 106 -21.48 -3.88 0.60
N LEU A 107 -20.98 -4.62 1.60
CA LEU A 107 -21.67 -5.77 2.17
C LEU A 107 -23.01 -5.42 2.84
N VAL A 108 -23.16 -4.20 3.36
CA VAL A 108 -24.38 -3.78 4.06
C VAL A 108 -25.34 -2.99 3.19
N CYS A 109 -25.03 -2.79 1.91
CA CYS A 109 -25.89 -2.03 1.01
C CYS A 109 -27.06 -2.90 0.54
N PRO A 110 -28.32 -2.58 0.92
CA PRO A 110 -29.45 -3.46 0.61
C PRO A 110 -29.91 -3.38 -0.85
N VAL A 111 -29.37 -2.42 -1.60
CA VAL A 111 -29.72 -2.17 -3.02
C VAL A 111 -28.50 -2.25 -3.94
N ASP A 112 -27.39 -2.79 -3.44
CA ASP A 112 -26.11 -2.95 -4.18
C ASP A 112 -25.65 -1.68 -4.91
N ALA A 113 -25.91 -0.50 -4.30
CA ALA A 113 -25.54 0.79 -4.87
C ALA A 113 -24.05 1.13 -4.72
N ILE A 114 -23.26 0.27 -4.10
CA ILE A 114 -21.83 0.53 -3.85
C ILE A 114 -21.00 -0.54 -4.55
N ARG A 115 -20.11 -0.09 -5.42
CA ARG A 115 -19.07 -0.93 -6.04
C ARG A 115 -17.69 -0.46 -5.61
N GLU A 116 -16.68 -1.28 -5.83
CA GLU A 116 -15.28 -0.91 -5.58
C GLU A 116 -14.57 -0.59 -6.89
N GLU A 117 -13.75 0.46 -6.87
CA GLU A 117 -12.88 0.84 -7.98
C GLU A 117 -11.43 0.95 -7.51
N PRO A 118 -10.45 0.57 -8.36
CA PRO A 118 -9.04 0.71 -8.03
C PRO A 118 -8.60 2.17 -8.08
N LYS A 119 -8.10 2.69 -6.95
CA LYS A 119 -7.43 3.99 -6.86
C LYS A 119 -5.93 3.75 -6.74
N PRO A 120 -5.07 4.34 -7.60
CA PRO A 120 -3.63 4.27 -7.39
C PRO A 120 -3.24 4.98 -6.09
N ILE A 121 -2.30 4.40 -5.34
CA ILE A 121 -1.82 4.90 -4.05
C ILE A 121 -0.30 4.92 -3.95
N GLY A 122 0.40 4.49 -4.99
CA GLY A 122 1.85 4.40 -4.99
C GLY A 122 2.37 3.54 -6.13
N ARG A 123 3.64 3.20 -6.04
CA ARG A 123 4.34 2.42 -7.06
C ARG A 123 5.16 1.29 -6.43
N LEU A 124 5.15 0.14 -7.10
CA LEU A 124 6.02 -1.01 -6.82
C LEU A 124 7.11 -1.04 -7.88
N ARG A 125 8.37 -1.02 -7.45
CA ARG A 125 9.51 -1.15 -8.36
C ARG A 125 10.24 -2.47 -8.11
N ILE A 126 10.55 -3.16 -9.18
CA ILE A 126 11.26 -4.43 -9.16
C ILE A 126 12.45 -4.33 -10.08
N GLY A 127 13.61 -4.80 -9.63
CA GLY A 127 14.84 -4.74 -10.39
C GLY A 127 15.95 -5.59 -9.78
N ALA A 128 17.18 -5.29 -10.15
CA ALA A 128 18.35 -5.98 -9.65
C ALA A 128 19.52 -5.01 -9.44
N SER A 129 20.35 -5.32 -8.45
CA SER A 129 21.62 -4.67 -8.20
C SER A 129 22.71 -5.74 -8.15
N GLY A 130 23.46 -5.90 -9.23
CA GLY A 130 24.39 -7.03 -9.37
C GLY A 130 23.66 -8.37 -9.09
N PRO A 131 24.12 -9.15 -8.10
CA PRO A 131 23.51 -10.45 -7.79
C PRO A 131 22.27 -10.36 -6.87
N VAL A 132 21.89 -9.16 -6.41
CA VAL A 132 20.75 -8.95 -5.47
C VAL A 132 19.50 -8.61 -6.25
N ARG A 133 18.41 -9.37 -6.07
CA ARG A 133 17.06 -8.96 -6.48
C ARG A 133 16.59 -7.81 -5.60
N PHE A 134 16.12 -6.74 -6.22
CA PHE A 134 15.65 -5.55 -5.52
C PHE A 134 14.16 -5.36 -5.71
N ILE A 135 13.46 -5.05 -4.62
CA ILE A 135 12.04 -4.72 -4.62
C ILE A 135 11.81 -3.58 -3.62
N ASP A 136 11.16 -2.52 -4.04
CA ASP A 136 10.65 -1.48 -3.14
C ASP A 136 9.24 -1.06 -3.50
N GLY A 137 8.52 -0.53 -2.50
CA GLY A 137 7.24 0.15 -2.68
C GLY A 137 7.37 1.60 -2.24
N THR A 138 6.70 2.51 -2.93
CA THR A 138 6.63 3.94 -2.54
C THR A 138 5.19 4.38 -2.57
N LEU A 139 4.70 4.96 -1.48
CA LEU A 139 3.39 5.59 -1.44
C LEU A 139 3.44 6.98 -2.08
N ASP A 140 2.33 7.38 -2.69
CA ASP A 140 2.13 8.74 -3.16
C ASP A 140 2.00 9.71 -1.98
N VAL A 141 2.38 10.96 -2.19
CA VAL A 141 2.30 11.99 -1.15
C VAL A 141 0.85 12.19 -0.71
N GLY A 142 0.63 12.09 0.59
CA GLY A 142 -0.69 12.20 1.21
C GLY A 142 -1.43 10.87 1.41
N GLU A 143 -0.89 9.75 0.91
CA GLU A 143 -1.44 8.42 1.21
C GLU A 143 -0.86 7.87 2.52
N ALA A 144 -1.76 7.50 3.45
CA ALA A 144 -1.38 7.04 4.79
C ALA A 144 -1.49 5.51 4.98
N MET A 145 -1.89 4.78 3.93
CA MET A 145 -2.23 3.36 4.03
C MET A 145 -1.11 2.48 3.50
N SER A 146 -0.08 2.23 4.33
CA SER A 146 1.06 1.36 4.01
C SER A 146 0.72 -0.13 3.76
N PRO A 147 -0.25 -0.78 4.45
CA PRO A 147 -0.46 -2.22 4.31
C PRO A 147 -0.75 -2.73 2.89
N PRO A 148 -1.51 -2.04 2.02
CA PRO A 148 -1.71 -2.48 0.65
C PRO A 148 -0.43 -2.52 -0.18
N ALA A 149 0.55 -1.66 0.15
CA ALA A 149 1.83 -1.59 -0.56
C ALA A 149 2.85 -2.67 -0.11
N ILE A 150 2.62 -3.27 1.08
CA ILE A 150 3.55 -4.25 1.67
C ILE A 150 3.10 -5.70 1.40
N ARG A 151 1.85 -5.93 1.05
CA ARG A 151 1.29 -7.27 0.74
C ARG A 151 1.66 -7.74 -0.65
#